data_814d387fdd3600caeaef86b67abb2d4d
#
_entry.id   814d387fdd3600caeaef86b67abb2d4d
#
_cell.length_a   1.000
_cell.length_b   1.000
_cell.length_c   1.000
_cell.angle_alpha   90.00
_cell.angle_beta   90.00
_cell.angle_gamma   90.00
#
_symmetry.space_group_name_H-M   'P 1'
#
loop_
_entity.id
_entity.type
_entity.pdbx_description
1 polymer ?
#
loop_
_entity_poly.entity_id
_entity_poly.type
_entity_poly.pdbx_seq_one_letter_code
_entity_poly.pdbx_strand_id
1 'polypeptide(L)'
;YLRISPERIGRIIVMGPSHYAGMRGQISVPDATHYATPLGELKADTEFIGRLRALPFVTHRPEAHMREHSDQIQLPLIQACLATNIPVVCMVCGQFEAGALVEAAGALRGLMDDRTLFVASSDFTHYGANFGYVPFKDDVFEKLETLDMGIFDLFARKDLAGFMSYLDETGATVCGRDPLAFLIAMMPADAKVERTAYETSGQMTHDTRNSVSYIGALVTGNWSDPAAEQKKGAALGSGKL
;
A
#
# COMPACT_ATOMS: atom_id res chain seq x y z
N TYR A 1 7.37 -8.33 -8.45
CA TYR A 1 8.00 -7.36 -9.36
C TYR A 1 8.37 -7.95 -10.72
N LEU A 2 8.83 -9.21 -10.84
CA LEU A 2 9.27 -9.84 -12.10
C LEU A 2 8.21 -9.88 -13.23
N ARG A 3 6.94 -9.63 -12.90
CA ARG A 3 5.83 -9.56 -13.90
C ARG A 3 5.53 -8.14 -14.39
N ILE A 4 6.29 -7.16 -13.92
CA ILE A 4 6.11 -5.74 -14.27
C ILE A 4 7.09 -5.39 -15.39
N SER A 5 6.61 -4.72 -16.44
CA SER A 5 7.42 -4.21 -17.54
C SER A 5 8.00 -2.84 -17.17
N PRO A 6 9.31 -2.75 -16.84
CA PRO A 6 9.91 -1.52 -16.33
C PRO A 6 9.80 -0.33 -17.30
N GLU A 7 9.84 -0.60 -18.60
CA GLU A 7 9.75 0.41 -19.67
C GLU A 7 8.43 1.17 -19.67
N ARG A 8 7.38 0.59 -19.06
CA ARG A 8 6.07 1.22 -18.92
C ARG A 8 5.96 2.11 -17.67
N ILE A 9 6.92 2.00 -16.77
CA ILE A 9 6.89 2.68 -15.47
C ILE A 9 7.73 3.97 -15.54
N GLY A 10 7.13 5.08 -15.18
CA GLY A 10 7.80 6.38 -15.05
C GLY A 10 8.11 6.77 -13.61
N ARG A 11 7.39 6.16 -12.66
CA ARG A 11 7.50 6.43 -11.23
C ARG A 11 7.04 5.23 -10.42
N ILE A 12 7.68 5.00 -9.26
CA ILE A 12 7.24 4.02 -8.28
C ILE A 12 6.89 4.73 -6.98
N ILE A 13 5.71 4.46 -6.43
CA ILE A 13 5.29 4.92 -5.12
C ILE A 13 5.20 3.70 -4.22
N VAL A 14 5.89 3.74 -3.08
CA VAL A 14 5.81 2.71 -2.05
C VAL A 14 5.13 3.31 -0.83
N MET A 15 4.01 2.76 -0.42
CA MET A 15 3.30 3.13 0.80
C MET A 15 3.35 1.99 1.80
N GLY A 16 3.97 2.23 2.95
CA GLY A 16 3.98 1.31 4.09
C GLY A 16 3.29 1.88 5.31
N PRO A 17 2.89 1.06 6.29
CA PRO A 17 2.33 1.52 7.56
C PRO A 17 3.40 2.18 8.44
N SER A 18 2.98 3.01 9.38
CA SER A 18 3.83 3.58 10.42
C SER A 18 3.86 2.68 11.65
N HIS A 19 5.00 2.04 11.90
CA HIS A 19 5.19 1.18 13.09
C HIS A 19 5.76 1.93 14.29
N TYR A 20 6.47 3.04 14.08
CA TYR A 20 7.26 3.70 15.12
C TYR A 20 6.78 5.11 15.46
N ALA A 21 6.06 5.77 14.57
CA ALA A 21 5.54 7.11 14.79
C ALA A 21 4.01 7.10 14.82
N GLY A 22 3.43 7.57 15.92
CA GLY A 22 1.98 7.76 15.99
C GLY A 22 1.55 8.88 15.06
N MET A 23 0.87 8.54 13.97
CA MET A 23 0.31 9.50 13.01
C MET A 23 -1.18 9.20 12.83
N ARG A 24 -2.01 10.25 12.89
CA ARG A 24 -3.45 10.13 12.64
C ARG A 24 -3.84 11.11 11.53
N GLY A 25 -4.51 10.61 10.50
CA GLY A 25 -4.93 11.39 9.34
C GLY A 25 -3.77 11.99 8.55
N GLN A 26 -2.59 11.36 8.58
CA GLN A 26 -1.38 11.89 7.95
C GLN A 26 -0.59 10.80 7.22
N ILE A 27 0.01 11.21 6.12
CA ILE A 27 1.04 10.47 5.40
C ILE A 27 2.32 11.27 5.49
N SER A 28 3.44 10.63 5.87
CA SER A 28 4.76 11.26 5.84
C SER A 28 5.50 10.91 4.57
N VAL A 29 6.14 11.91 3.96
CA VAL A 29 7.10 11.76 2.86
C VAL A 29 8.47 12.29 3.29
N PRO A 30 9.58 11.61 2.96
CA PRO A 30 10.90 12.06 3.38
C PRO A 30 11.38 13.26 2.56
N ASP A 31 12.30 14.03 3.13
CA ASP A 31 13.05 15.06 2.42
C ASP A 31 14.37 14.48 1.91
N ALA A 32 14.26 13.66 0.89
CA ALA A 32 15.36 12.90 0.34
C ALA A 32 15.46 13.12 -1.17
N THR A 33 16.69 13.13 -1.67
CA THR A 33 16.99 13.11 -3.11
C THR A 33 17.32 11.70 -3.61
N HIS A 34 17.75 10.82 -2.70
CA HIS A 34 18.11 9.43 -2.97
C HIS A 34 17.80 8.55 -1.76
N TYR A 35 17.58 7.28 -2.01
CA TYR A 35 17.44 6.23 -1.01
C TYR A 35 18.60 5.25 -1.14
N ALA A 36 19.39 5.11 -0.09
CA ALA A 36 20.48 4.15 -0.03
C ALA A 36 19.96 2.74 0.29
N THR A 37 20.47 1.74 -0.44
CA THR A 37 20.19 0.31 -0.19
C THR A 37 21.50 -0.48 -0.27
N PRO A 38 21.54 -1.74 0.15
CA PRO A 38 22.71 -2.59 -0.05
C PRO A 38 23.10 -2.80 -1.51
N LEU A 39 22.22 -2.53 -2.46
CA LEU A 39 22.46 -2.67 -3.91
C LEU A 39 22.84 -1.35 -4.58
N GLY A 40 23.00 -0.27 -3.83
CA GLY A 40 23.29 1.08 -4.34
C GLY A 40 22.18 2.07 -4.02
N GLU A 41 22.07 3.14 -4.80
CA GLU A 41 21.12 4.21 -4.57
C GLU A 41 19.97 4.19 -5.58
N LEU A 42 18.76 4.54 -5.10
CA LEU A 42 17.59 4.84 -5.91
C LEU A 42 17.32 6.33 -5.85
N LYS A 43 17.02 6.94 -6.99
CA LYS A 43 16.67 8.35 -7.07
C LYS A 43 15.27 8.58 -6.49
N ALA A 44 15.09 9.58 -5.63
CA ALA A 44 13.79 10.03 -5.20
C ALA A 44 13.12 10.91 -6.27
N ASP A 45 11.80 10.79 -6.44
CA ASP A 45 11.00 11.70 -7.28
C ASP A 45 10.70 12.99 -6.52
N THR A 46 11.67 13.89 -6.47
CA THR A 46 11.57 15.15 -5.71
C THR A 46 10.47 16.07 -6.23
N GLU A 47 10.19 16.04 -7.54
CA GLU A 47 9.11 16.82 -8.13
C GLU A 47 7.75 16.32 -7.63
N PHE A 48 7.54 15.02 -7.68
CA PHE A 48 6.31 14.41 -7.20
C PHE A 48 6.15 14.53 -5.69
N ILE A 49 7.22 14.40 -4.91
CA ILE A 49 7.23 14.69 -3.47
C ILE A 49 6.78 16.14 -3.20
N GLY A 50 7.22 17.10 -4.00
CA GLY A 50 6.77 18.48 -3.93
C GLY A 50 5.26 18.62 -4.16
N ARG A 51 4.72 17.90 -5.14
CA ARG A 51 3.26 17.88 -5.41
C ARG A 51 2.48 17.21 -4.27
N LEU A 52 2.99 16.13 -3.70
CA LEU A 52 2.38 15.45 -2.54
C LEU A 52 2.29 16.37 -1.32
N ARG A 53 3.35 17.15 -1.06
CA ARG A 53 3.41 18.09 0.08
C ARG A 53 2.40 19.23 -0.01
N ALA A 54 1.81 19.48 -1.17
CA ALA A 54 0.70 20.41 -1.32
C ALA A 54 -0.64 19.86 -0.79
N LEU A 55 -0.73 18.56 -0.53
CA LEU A 55 -1.93 17.94 0.04
C LEU A 55 -1.96 18.15 1.57
N PRO A 56 -3.12 18.54 2.15
CA PRO A 56 -3.20 18.96 3.55
C PRO A 56 -2.89 17.83 4.57
N PHE A 57 -3.01 16.57 4.17
CA PHE A 57 -2.73 15.41 5.00
C PHE A 57 -1.31 14.85 4.79
N VAL A 58 -0.51 15.45 3.91
CA VAL A 58 0.89 15.05 3.68
C VAL A 58 1.82 15.92 4.50
N THR A 59 2.71 15.28 5.24
CA THR A 59 3.66 15.92 6.14
C THR A 59 5.09 15.44 5.87
N HIS A 60 6.05 16.09 6.49
CA HIS A 60 7.42 15.60 6.60
C HIS A 60 7.72 15.35 8.07
N ARG A 61 7.81 14.08 8.45
CA ARG A 61 8.11 13.62 9.79
C ARG A 61 9.32 12.68 9.76
N PRO A 62 10.54 13.20 9.96
CA PRO A 62 11.76 12.41 9.90
C PRO A 62 11.72 11.16 10.79
N GLU A 63 11.13 11.30 11.99
CA GLU A 63 10.99 10.21 12.95
C GLU A 63 10.15 9.04 12.43
N ALA A 64 9.23 9.27 11.48
CA ALA A 64 8.45 8.23 10.85
C ALA A 64 9.27 7.35 9.90
N HIS A 65 10.38 7.89 9.37
CA HIS A 65 11.21 7.19 8.38
C HIS A 65 12.47 6.57 8.95
N MET A 66 13.00 7.11 10.08
CA MET A 66 14.33 6.73 10.60
C MET A 66 14.49 5.24 10.90
N ARG A 67 13.43 4.57 11.35
CA ARG A 67 13.45 3.16 11.77
C ARG A 67 12.41 2.33 11.02
N GLU A 68 11.66 2.96 10.12
CA GLU A 68 10.59 2.27 9.40
C GLU A 68 11.19 1.31 8.37
N HIS A 69 10.66 0.10 8.36
CA HIS A 69 11.12 -0.96 7.48
C HIS A 69 10.08 -1.32 6.40
N SER A 70 8.82 -0.94 6.62
CA SER A 70 7.69 -1.34 5.76
C SER A 70 7.84 -0.85 4.31
N ASP A 71 8.30 0.38 4.11
CA ASP A 71 8.58 0.94 2.79
C ASP A 71 10.01 0.62 2.32
N GLN A 72 10.97 0.60 3.25
CA GLN A 72 12.38 0.40 2.93
C GLN A 72 12.70 -0.99 2.41
N ILE A 73 12.03 -2.04 2.90
CA ILE A 73 12.26 -3.42 2.45
C ILE A 73 11.92 -3.61 0.97
N GLN A 74 11.03 -2.80 0.42
CA GLN A 74 10.65 -2.85 -0.99
C GLN A 74 11.76 -2.33 -1.92
N LEU A 75 12.60 -1.42 -1.45
CA LEU A 75 13.59 -0.74 -2.28
C LEU A 75 14.63 -1.68 -2.92
N PRO A 76 15.30 -2.58 -2.18
CA PRO A 76 16.22 -3.54 -2.79
C PRO A 76 15.52 -4.53 -3.73
N LEU A 77 14.25 -4.89 -3.47
CA LEU A 77 13.47 -5.75 -4.35
C LEU A 77 13.14 -5.03 -5.67
N ILE A 78 12.79 -3.75 -5.60
CA ILE A 78 12.60 -2.88 -6.77
C ILE A 78 13.89 -2.80 -7.58
N GLN A 79 15.02 -2.55 -6.95
CA GLN A 79 16.32 -2.50 -7.62
C GLN A 79 16.70 -3.81 -8.32
N ALA A 80 16.48 -4.94 -7.65
CA ALA A 80 16.83 -6.25 -8.17
C ALA A 80 15.93 -6.68 -9.35
N CYS A 81 14.68 -6.22 -9.39
CA CYS A 81 13.68 -6.72 -10.34
C CYS A 81 13.31 -5.70 -11.44
N LEU A 82 13.46 -4.41 -11.17
CA LEU A 82 13.11 -3.33 -12.09
C LEU A 82 14.34 -2.49 -12.44
N ALA A 83 14.16 -1.49 -13.31
CA ALA A 83 15.25 -0.60 -13.67
C ALA A 83 15.59 0.38 -12.53
N THR A 84 16.88 0.59 -12.25
CA THR A 84 17.34 1.47 -11.16
C THR A 84 17.20 2.97 -11.45
N ASN A 85 16.87 3.34 -12.68
CA ASN A 85 16.67 4.73 -13.10
C ASN A 85 15.22 5.23 -12.91
N ILE A 86 14.31 4.37 -12.50
CA ILE A 86 12.93 4.77 -12.22
C ILE A 86 12.90 5.49 -10.85
N PRO A 87 12.44 6.77 -10.80
CA PRO A 87 12.38 7.49 -9.53
C PRO A 87 11.33 6.89 -8.58
N VAL A 88 11.65 6.91 -7.29
CA VAL A 88 10.84 6.29 -6.23
C VAL A 88 10.34 7.35 -5.25
N VAL A 89 9.16 7.14 -4.70
CA VAL A 89 8.61 7.89 -3.56
C VAL A 89 8.26 6.92 -2.45
N CYS A 90 8.89 7.08 -1.29
CA CYS A 90 8.54 6.37 -0.07
C CYS A 90 7.50 7.17 0.71
N MET A 91 6.44 6.51 1.16
CA MET A 91 5.37 7.10 1.94
C MET A 91 5.11 6.24 3.17
N VAL A 92 5.14 6.84 4.35
CA VAL A 92 4.75 6.18 5.60
C VAL A 92 3.34 6.65 5.97
N CYS A 93 2.41 5.72 6.00
CA CYS A 93 0.99 5.96 6.22
C CYS A 93 0.64 5.79 7.71
N GLY A 94 0.04 6.82 8.30
CA GLY A 94 -0.58 6.73 9.62
C GLY A 94 -1.99 6.14 9.55
N GLN A 95 -2.68 6.15 10.69
CA GLN A 95 -4.06 5.68 10.79
C GLN A 95 -5.04 6.74 10.29
N PHE A 96 -6.02 6.32 9.51
CA PHE A 96 -7.07 7.19 8.98
C PHE A 96 -8.46 6.72 9.39
N GLU A 97 -9.32 7.69 9.69
CA GLU A 97 -10.76 7.44 9.75
C GLU A 97 -11.30 7.21 8.33
N ALA A 98 -12.31 6.36 8.19
CA ALA A 98 -12.78 5.89 6.88
C ALA A 98 -13.14 7.02 5.90
N GLY A 99 -13.84 8.06 6.34
CA GLY A 99 -14.20 9.21 5.52
C GLY A 99 -12.97 10.00 5.04
N ALA A 100 -12.05 10.31 5.97
CA ALA A 100 -10.82 11.01 5.67
C ALA A 100 -9.89 10.19 4.74
N LEU A 101 -9.89 8.87 4.89
CA LEU A 101 -9.15 7.96 4.00
C LEU A 101 -9.65 8.07 2.56
N VAL A 102 -10.96 8.02 2.34
CA VAL A 102 -11.57 8.10 1.00
C VAL A 102 -11.26 9.43 0.33
N GLU A 103 -11.35 10.54 1.08
CA GLU A 103 -11.00 11.87 0.57
C GLU A 103 -9.51 11.96 0.21
N ALA A 104 -8.64 11.51 1.10
CA ALA A 104 -7.19 11.50 0.88
C ALA A 104 -6.79 10.59 -0.29
N ALA A 105 -7.39 9.40 -0.40
CA ALA A 105 -7.18 8.48 -1.52
C ALA A 105 -7.61 9.10 -2.86
N GLY A 106 -8.74 9.79 -2.90
CA GLY A 106 -9.20 10.53 -4.09
C GLY A 106 -8.22 11.62 -4.52
N ALA A 107 -7.72 12.40 -3.57
CA ALA A 107 -6.72 13.44 -3.83
C ALA A 107 -5.39 12.85 -4.32
N LEU A 108 -4.93 11.76 -3.69
CA LEU A 108 -3.70 11.07 -4.08
C LEU A 108 -3.82 10.47 -5.49
N ARG A 109 -4.95 9.79 -5.78
CA ARG A 109 -5.23 9.24 -7.13
C ARG A 109 -5.20 10.33 -8.20
N GLY A 110 -5.70 11.52 -7.90
CA GLY A 110 -5.71 12.67 -8.82
C GLY A 110 -4.30 13.16 -9.23
N LEU A 111 -3.25 12.73 -8.54
CA LEU A 111 -1.86 13.02 -8.90
C LEU A 111 -1.21 11.91 -9.75
N MET A 112 -1.82 10.74 -9.85
CA MET A 112 -1.26 9.58 -10.55
C MET A 112 -1.53 9.63 -12.04
N ASP A 113 -0.63 9.03 -12.79
CA ASP A 113 -0.73 8.80 -14.22
C ASP A 113 -0.54 7.30 -14.53
N ASP A 114 -0.81 6.89 -15.78
CA ASP A 114 -0.75 5.48 -16.20
C ASP A 114 0.69 4.91 -16.22
N ARG A 115 1.69 5.72 -15.94
CA ARG A 115 3.07 5.31 -15.76
C ARG A 115 3.47 5.21 -14.28
N THR A 116 2.53 5.39 -13.37
CA THR A 116 2.76 5.28 -11.93
C THR A 116 2.51 3.84 -11.46
N LEU A 117 3.54 3.18 -10.94
CA LEU A 117 3.40 1.94 -10.18
C LEU A 117 3.17 2.29 -8.70
N PHE A 118 2.05 1.87 -8.14
CA PHE A 118 1.78 1.99 -6.71
C PHE A 118 1.99 0.64 -6.02
N VAL A 119 2.78 0.63 -4.96
CA VAL A 119 3.09 -0.53 -4.12
C VAL A 119 2.54 -0.27 -2.72
N ALA A 120 1.53 -1.03 -2.32
CA ALA A 120 1.10 -1.10 -0.92
C ALA A 120 1.90 -2.21 -0.22
N SER A 121 2.74 -1.81 0.72
CA SER A 121 3.56 -2.75 1.49
C SER A 121 2.83 -3.14 2.76
N SER A 122 2.62 -4.44 2.95
CA SER A 122 1.93 -5.01 4.10
C SER A 122 2.30 -6.46 4.29
N ASP A 123 2.50 -6.85 5.54
CA ASP A 123 2.29 -8.23 5.93
C ASP A 123 0.80 -8.45 6.22
N PHE A 124 0.34 -9.70 6.07
CA PHE A 124 -0.99 -10.11 6.47
C PHE A 124 -1.01 -10.52 7.95
N THR A 125 -1.80 -11.51 8.35
CA THR A 125 -2.01 -11.83 9.77
C THR A 125 -0.71 -12.17 10.49
N HIS A 126 -0.43 -11.46 11.57
CA HIS A 126 0.61 -11.79 12.55
C HIS A 126 -0.04 -12.64 13.65
N TYR A 127 0.20 -13.95 13.61
CA TYR A 127 -0.37 -14.94 14.54
C TYR A 127 0.64 -15.32 15.62
N GLY A 128 0.15 -15.48 16.84
CA GLY A 128 0.90 -16.07 17.94
C GLY A 128 1.00 -15.17 19.17
N ALA A 129 1.51 -15.75 20.25
CA ALA A 129 1.66 -15.05 21.53
C ALA A 129 2.59 -13.82 21.44
N ASN A 130 3.58 -13.86 20.56
CA ASN A 130 4.51 -12.75 20.33
C ASN A 130 3.81 -11.51 19.74
N PHE A 131 2.66 -11.71 19.08
CA PHE A 131 1.88 -10.65 18.45
C PHE A 131 0.59 -10.34 19.21
N GLY A 132 0.32 -11.06 20.31
CA GLY A 132 -0.90 -10.90 21.10
C GLY A 132 -2.17 -11.38 20.38
N TYR A 133 -2.04 -12.21 19.32
CA TYR A 133 -3.16 -12.66 18.51
C TYR A 133 -3.16 -14.18 18.32
N VAL A 134 -4.03 -14.89 19.06
CA VAL A 134 -4.15 -16.36 19.05
C VAL A 134 -5.65 -16.72 18.99
N PRO A 135 -6.33 -16.47 17.85
CA PRO A 135 -7.78 -16.71 17.72
C PRO A 135 -8.14 -18.21 17.65
N PHE A 136 -7.19 -19.07 17.32
CA PHE A 136 -7.32 -20.52 17.26
C PHE A 136 -6.01 -21.19 17.67
N LYS A 137 -6.06 -22.49 18.03
CA LYS A 137 -4.87 -23.24 18.52
C LYS A 137 -4.63 -24.55 17.77
N ASP A 138 -5.60 -24.97 16.98
CA ASP A 138 -5.60 -26.16 16.13
C ASP A 138 -5.71 -25.75 14.67
N ASP A 139 -5.22 -26.58 13.77
CA ASP A 139 -5.24 -26.36 12.31
C ASP A 139 -4.76 -24.97 11.91
N VAL A 140 -3.68 -24.50 12.59
CA VAL A 140 -3.23 -23.10 12.57
C VAL A 140 -3.06 -22.57 11.15
N PHE A 141 -2.35 -23.30 10.29
CA PHE A 141 -2.04 -22.83 8.95
C PHE A 141 -3.27 -22.79 8.03
N GLU A 142 -4.17 -23.78 8.14
CA GLU A 142 -5.42 -23.80 7.37
C GLU A 142 -6.35 -22.65 7.78
N LYS A 143 -6.46 -22.41 9.09
CA LYS A 143 -7.28 -21.32 9.62
C LYS A 143 -6.70 -19.94 9.33
N LEU A 144 -5.35 -19.80 9.34
CA LEU A 144 -4.67 -18.59 8.88
C LEU A 144 -4.95 -18.33 7.41
N GLU A 145 -4.80 -19.32 6.54
CA GLU A 145 -5.10 -19.17 5.13
C GLU A 145 -6.56 -18.78 4.91
N THR A 146 -7.49 -19.41 5.62
CA THR A 146 -8.93 -19.07 5.54
C THR A 146 -9.19 -17.62 5.95
N LEU A 147 -8.59 -17.15 7.05
CA LEU A 147 -8.69 -15.78 7.54
C LEU A 147 -8.12 -14.78 6.54
N ASP A 148 -6.91 -15.02 6.08
CA ASP A 148 -6.21 -14.15 5.15
C ASP A 148 -6.89 -14.11 3.77
N MET A 149 -7.44 -15.23 3.30
CA MET A 149 -8.21 -15.26 2.05
C MET A 149 -9.52 -14.48 2.17
N GLY A 150 -10.18 -14.48 3.33
CA GLY A 150 -11.33 -13.62 3.58
C GLY A 150 -10.98 -12.13 3.43
N ILE A 151 -9.85 -11.70 3.98
CA ILE A 151 -9.33 -10.33 3.83
C ILE A 151 -8.99 -10.04 2.36
N PHE A 152 -8.27 -10.96 1.70
CA PHE A 152 -7.85 -10.80 0.31
C PHE A 152 -9.04 -10.74 -0.66
N ASP A 153 -10.08 -11.52 -0.45
CA ASP A 153 -11.28 -11.52 -1.28
C ASP A 153 -12.03 -10.17 -1.24
N LEU A 154 -12.06 -9.53 -0.07
CA LEU A 154 -12.63 -8.20 0.09
C LEU A 154 -11.77 -7.14 -0.62
N PHE A 155 -10.46 -7.23 -0.48
CA PHE A 155 -9.51 -6.41 -1.23
C PHE A 155 -9.69 -6.60 -2.75
N ALA A 156 -9.76 -7.83 -3.23
CA ALA A 156 -9.89 -8.14 -4.66
C ALA A 156 -11.21 -7.65 -5.26
N ARG A 157 -12.30 -7.68 -4.46
CA ARG A 157 -13.61 -7.12 -4.86
C ARG A 157 -13.70 -5.61 -4.73
N LYS A 158 -12.66 -4.96 -4.23
CA LYS A 158 -12.63 -3.49 -3.97
C LYS A 158 -13.69 -3.06 -2.96
N ASP A 159 -14.03 -3.93 -2.03
CA ASP A 159 -15.01 -3.67 -0.97
C ASP A 159 -14.33 -3.09 0.26
N LEU A 160 -14.12 -1.76 0.26
CA LEU A 160 -13.46 -1.06 1.36
C LEU A 160 -14.22 -1.22 2.68
N ALA A 161 -15.55 -1.11 2.65
CA ALA A 161 -16.35 -1.21 3.87
C ALA A 161 -16.29 -2.62 4.46
N GLY A 162 -16.46 -3.64 3.62
CA GLY A 162 -16.30 -5.04 4.01
C GLY A 162 -14.90 -5.35 4.52
N PHE A 163 -13.85 -4.84 3.85
CA PHE A 163 -12.45 -5.02 4.26
C PHE A 163 -12.20 -4.46 5.67
N MET A 164 -12.65 -3.23 5.94
CA MET A 164 -12.48 -2.60 7.26
C MET A 164 -13.29 -3.32 8.34
N SER A 165 -14.55 -3.67 8.04
CA SER A 165 -15.41 -4.41 8.98
C SER A 165 -14.85 -5.79 9.33
N TYR A 166 -14.37 -6.53 8.34
CA TYR A 166 -13.79 -7.85 8.55
C TYR A 166 -12.54 -7.82 9.43
N LEU A 167 -11.67 -6.82 9.23
CA LEU A 167 -10.49 -6.62 10.10
C LEU A 167 -10.90 -6.27 11.53
N ASP A 168 -11.92 -5.42 11.71
CA ASP A 168 -12.43 -5.05 13.04
C ASP A 168 -13.11 -6.24 13.75
N GLU A 169 -13.91 -7.04 13.03
CA GLU A 169 -14.64 -8.19 13.56
C GLU A 169 -13.71 -9.36 13.92
N THR A 170 -12.71 -9.63 13.10
CA THR A 170 -11.78 -10.74 13.32
C THR A 170 -10.62 -10.37 14.22
N GLY A 171 -10.29 -9.08 14.32
CA GLY A 171 -9.09 -8.60 15.00
C GLY A 171 -7.79 -8.99 14.29
N ALA A 172 -7.86 -9.38 13.00
CA ALA A 172 -6.69 -9.79 12.25
C ALA A 172 -5.62 -8.68 12.19
N THR A 173 -4.40 -9.05 12.55
CA THR A 173 -3.28 -8.14 12.78
C THR A 173 -2.51 -7.83 11.49
N VAL A 174 -3.21 -7.31 10.49
CA VAL A 174 -2.63 -6.87 9.21
C VAL A 174 -1.94 -5.52 9.41
N CYS A 175 -0.61 -5.46 9.31
CA CYS A 175 0.13 -4.24 9.60
C CYS A 175 -0.17 -3.11 8.60
N GLY A 176 -0.34 -3.43 7.33
CA GLY A 176 -0.66 -2.48 6.26
C GLY A 176 -2.15 -2.25 6.03
N ARG A 177 -3.00 -2.33 7.08
CA ARG A 177 -4.44 -2.05 6.98
C ARG A 177 -4.73 -0.75 6.20
N ASP A 178 -4.13 0.36 6.61
CA ASP A 178 -4.36 1.66 5.97
C ASP A 178 -3.76 1.75 4.55
N PRO A 179 -2.51 1.35 4.26
CA PRO A 179 -1.99 1.25 2.90
C PRO A 179 -2.85 0.42 1.95
N LEU A 180 -3.36 -0.73 2.40
CA LEU A 180 -4.27 -1.56 1.60
C LEU A 180 -5.62 -0.88 1.40
N ALA A 181 -6.18 -0.26 2.43
CA ALA A 181 -7.42 0.51 2.33
C ALA A 181 -7.28 1.70 1.37
N PHE A 182 -6.15 2.42 1.38
CA PHE A 182 -5.84 3.44 0.38
C PHE A 182 -5.83 2.87 -1.03
N LEU A 183 -5.17 1.72 -1.24
CA LEU A 183 -5.15 1.09 -2.55
C LEU A 183 -6.56 0.68 -3.00
N ILE A 184 -7.38 0.07 -2.13
CA ILE A 184 -8.78 -0.26 -2.43
C ILE A 184 -9.54 0.99 -2.88
N ALA A 185 -9.44 2.09 -2.11
CA ALA A 185 -10.16 3.34 -2.40
C ALA A 185 -9.68 4.02 -3.69
N MET A 186 -8.41 3.81 -4.07
CA MET A 186 -7.82 4.37 -5.29
C MET A 186 -8.05 3.50 -6.53
N MET A 187 -8.31 2.19 -6.39
CA MET A 187 -8.43 1.28 -7.54
C MET A 187 -9.43 1.82 -8.58
N PRO A 188 -9.06 1.83 -9.86
CA PRO A 188 -10.00 2.15 -10.94
C PRO A 188 -11.10 1.08 -11.04
N ALA A 189 -12.22 1.47 -11.65
CA ALA A 189 -13.37 0.57 -11.76
C ALA A 189 -13.05 -0.71 -12.57
N ASP A 190 -12.17 -0.59 -13.59
CA ASP A 190 -11.70 -1.67 -14.44
C ASP A 190 -10.56 -2.51 -13.82
N ALA A 191 -10.10 -2.15 -12.61
CA ALA A 191 -8.99 -2.85 -11.98
C ALA A 191 -9.30 -4.34 -11.78
N LYS A 192 -8.31 -5.16 -12.17
CA LYS A 192 -8.28 -6.60 -11.95
C LYS A 192 -7.21 -6.91 -10.90
N VAL A 193 -7.57 -7.74 -9.95
CA VAL A 193 -6.68 -8.17 -8.87
C VAL A 193 -6.39 -9.65 -9.03
N GLU A 194 -5.12 -10.02 -9.04
CA GLU A 194 -4.65 -11.40 -9.12
C GLU A 194 -3.75 -11.67 -7.91
N ARG A 195 -4.04 -12.73 -7.16
CA ARG A 195 -3.13 -13.25 -6.15
C ARG A 195 -2.01 -14.03 -6.85
N THR A 196 -0.78 -13.66 -6.60
CA THR A 196 0.40 -14.30 -7.21
C THR A 196 1.06 -15.32 -6.28
N ALA A 197 0.93 -15.14 -4.96
CA ALA A 197 1.48 -16.04 -3.95
C ALA A 197 0.73 -15.90 -2.63
N TYR A 198 0.79 -16.94 -1.82
CA TYR A 198 0.50 -16.95 -0.38
C TYR A 198 1.53 -17.85 0.30
N GLU A 199 2.08 -17.36 1.41
CA GLU A 199 3.06 -18.10 2.21
C GLU A 199 2.99 -17.63 3.66
N THR A 200 3.46 -18.44 4.59
CA THR A 200 3.58 -18.06 5.99
C THR A 200 4.97 -18.36 6.53
N SER A 201 5.49 -17.49 7.39
CA SER A 201 6.78 -17.73 8.05
C SER A 201 6.75 -19.01 8.90
N GLY A 202 5.61 -19.33 9.50
CA GLY A 202 5.43 -20.53 10.29
C GLY A 202 5.55 -21.81 9.47
N GLN A 203 4.98 -21.87 8.25
CA GLN A 203 5.16 -23.02 7.35
C GLN A 203 6.61 -23.17 6.92
N MET A 204 7.28 -22.04 6.59
CA MET A 204 8.70 -22.05 6.18
C MET A 204 9.63 -22.52 7.29
N THR A 205 9.34 -22.19 8.56
CA THR A 205 10.17 -22.51 9.74
C THR A 205 9.65 -23.67 10.56
N HIS A 206 8.50 -24.24 10.20
CA HIS A 206 7.77 -25.28 10.97
C HIS A 206 7.38 -24.81 12.39
N ASP A 207 7.13 -23.51 12.58
CA ASP A 207 6.65 -22.93 13.86
C ASP A 207 5.14 -22.68 13.81
N THR A 208 4.38 -23.51 14.55
CA THR A 208 2.92 -23.36 14.69
C THR A 208 2.51 -22.39 15.81
N ARG A 209 3.45 -21.84 16.56
CA ARG A 209 3.18 -20.96 17.71
C ARG A 209 3.21 -19.49 17.32
N ASN A 210 4.06 -19.12 16.34
CA ASN A 210 4.16 -17.76 15.83
C ASN A 210 4.35 -17.81 14.32
N SER A 211 3.59 -17.02 13.61
CA SER A 211 3.63 -16.98 12.15
C SER A 211 3.19 -15.61 11.63
N VAL A 212 3.81 -15.16 10.57
CA VAL A 212 3.38 -13.99 9.79
C VAL A 212 3.00 -14.47 8.40
N SER A 213 1.87 -14.02 7.91
CA SER A 213 1.39 -14.37 6.56
C SER A 213 1.80 -13.31 5.54
N TYR A 214 2.09 -13.78 4.34
CA TYR A 214 2.50 -12.95 3.20
C TYR A 214 1.62 -13.23 2.00
N ILE A 215 1.13 -12.17 1.35
CA ILE A 215 0.38 -12.26 0.09
C ILE A 215 1.09 -11.42 -0.98
N GLY A 216 1.39 -12.07 -2.10
CA GLY A 216 1.74 -11.36 -3.32
C GLY A 216 0.49 -11.13 -4.15
N ALA A 217 0.27 -9.88 -4.57
CA ALA A 217 -0.84 -9.52 -5.45
C ALA A 217 -0.39 -8.60 -6.58
N LEU A 218 -1.01 -8.74 -7.74
CA LEU A 218 -0.86 -7.84 -8.88
C LEU A 218 -2.21 -7.21 -9.19
N VAL A 219 -2.24 -5.87 -9.18
CA VAL A 219 -3.40 -5.09 -9.59
C VAL A 219 -3.09 -4.45 -10.93
N THR A 220 -3.97 -4.63 -11.91
CA THR A 220 -3.87 -4.02 -13.23
C THR A 220 -5.12 -3.21 -13.52
N GLY A 221 -4.97 -2.03 -14.11
CA GLY A 221 -6.02 -1.08 -14.44
C GLY A 221 -5.39 0.23 -14.90
N ASN A 222 -6.21 1.21 -15.27
CA ASN A 222 -5.74 2.52 -15.69
C ASN A 222 -6.07 3.54 -14.61
N TRP A 223 -5.06 4.32 -14.18
CA TRP A 223 -5.28 5.41 -13.23
C TRP A 223 -6.15 6.53 -13.83
N SER A 224 -5.98 6.79 -15.12
CA SER A 224 -6.82 7.70 -15.89
C SER A 224 -8.20 7.09 -16.06
N ASP A 225 -9.18 7.55 -15.26
CA ASP A 225 -10.58 7.14 -15.40
C ASP A 225 -11.27 8.07 -16.40
N PRO A 226 -11.70 7.57 -17.57
CA PRO A 226 -12.42 8.38 -18.58
C PRO A 226 -13.68 9.06 -18.02
N ALA A 227 -14.33 8.46 -17.01
CA ALA A 227 -15.51 9.04 -16.37
C ALA A 227 -15.16 10.21 -15.41
N ALA A 228 -13.96 10.23 -14.84
CA ALA A 228 -13.49 11.34 -14.03
C ALA A 228 -13.06 12.55 -14.86
N GLU A 229 -12.52 12.33 -16.06
CA GLU A 229 -12.19 13.41 -17.00
C GLU A 229 -13.44 14.09 -17.57
N GLN A 230 -14.51 13.35 -17.87
CA GLN A 230 -15.78 13.91 -18.30
C GLN A 230 -16.44 14.80 -17.22
N LYS A 231 -16.33 14.46 -15.95
CA LYS A 231 -16.82 15.28 -14.84
C LYS A 231 -15.99 16.56 -14.65
N LYS A 232 -14.67 16.51 -14.86
CA LYS A 232 -13.81 17.71 -14.85
C LYS A 232 -14.11 18.64 -16.03
N GLY A 233 -14.33 18.10 -17.21
CA GLY A 233 -14.72 18.88 -18.40
C GLY A 233 -16.10 19.52 -18.28
N ALA A 234 -17.07 18.86 -17.67
CA ALA A 234 -18.40 19.40 -17.43
C ALA A 234 -18.40 20.53 -16.36
N ALA A 235 -17.56 20.42 -15.32
CA ALA A 235 -17.43 21.44 -14.28
C ALA A 235 -16.73 22.71 -14.78
N LEU A 236 -15.84 22.62 -15.77
CA LEU A 236 -15.17 23.77 -16.40
C LEU A 236 -16.00 24.41 -17.50
N GLY A 237 -16.99 23.69 -18.06
CA GLY A 237 -17.89 24.21 -19.11
C GLY A 237 -19.10 25.00 -18.60
N SER A 238 -19.43 24.96 -17.31
CA SER A 238 -20.58 25.67 -16.70
C SER A 238 -20.25 27.02 -16.12
N GLY A 239 -19.05 27.56 -16.33
CA GLY A 239 -18.57 28.83 -15.84
C GLY A 239 -18.50 29.95 -16.89
N LYS A 240 -19.40 29.96 -17.89
CA LYS A 240 -19.57 31.12 -18.78
C LYS A 240 -21.07 31.37 -18.97
N LEU A 241 -21.59 32.31 -18.23
CA LEU A 241 -22.53 33.36 -18.66
C LEU A 241 -22.52 34.44 -17.58
#